data_96445f74f95ca9a93ed62c677f8f494c
#
_entry.id   96445f74f95ca9a93ed62c677f8f494c
#
_cell.length_a   1.000
_cell.length_b   1.000
_cell.length_c   1.000
_cell.angle_alpha   90.00
_cell.angle_beta   90.00
_cell.angle_gamma   90.00
#
_symmetry.space_group_name_H-M   'P 1'
#
loop_
_entity.id
_entity.type
_entity.pdbx_description
1 polymer ?
#
loop_
_entity_poly.entity_id
_entity_poly.type
_entity_poly.pdbx_seq_one_letter_code
_entity_poly.pdbx_strand_id
1 'polypeptide(L)'
;MKILTSLAIAAIAAAGLGACEKAADTVKEKADDAKEAVEAQSEKAKAEAAEKIDQAKEKAQEAAPAAAAAVDSMADKAKDATANAANETKEAADKAVDKVQGAASNAVQSAKDAVAPPAAPTP
;
A
#
# COMPACT_ATOMS: atom_id res chain seq x y z
N MET A 1 6.09 14.74 4.17
CA MET A 1 5.43 13.44 4.20
C MET A 1 5.99 12.48 3.14
N LYS A 2 7.30 12.27 3.06
CA LYS A 2 7.93 11.35 2.07
C LYS A 2 8.69 10.18 2.72
N ILE A 3 8.54 9.97 4.03
CA ILE A 3 9.40 9.03 4.78
C ILE A 3 8.71 7.68 5.07
N LEU A 4 7.40 7.60 5.01
CA LEU A 4 6.66 6.38 5.35
C LEU A 4 6.57 5.34 4.22
N THR A 5 6.76 5.74 2.98
CA THR A 5 6.70 4.82 1.83
C THR A 5 8.00 4.05 1.60
N SER A 6 9.12 4.51 2.15
CA SER A 6 10.42 3.86 1.94
C SER A 6 10.69 2.66 2.85
N LEU A 7 9.97 2.53 3.97
CA LEU A 7 10.27 1.49 4.96
C LEU A 7 9.66 0.13 4.60
N ALA A 8 8.56 0.11 3.86
CA ALA A 8 7.88 -1.13 3.48
C ALA A 8 8.59 -1.89 2.35
N ILE A 9 9.33 -1.19 1.49
CA ILE A 9 9.98 -1.78 0.31
C ILE A 9 11.34 -2.40 0.65
N ALA A 10 12.04 -1.89 1.68
CA ALA A 10 13.38 -2.37 2.05
C ALA A 10 13.37 -3.75 2.73
N ALA A 11 12.26 -4.18 3.31
CA ALA A 11 12.18 -5.48 3.99
C ALA A 11 12.08 -6.69 3.03
N ILE A 12 11.72 -6.45 1.76
CA ILE A 12 11.50 -7.52 0.78
C ILE A 12 12.80 -7.93 0.07
N ALA A 13 13.81 -7.06 0.06
CA ALA A 13 15.07 -7.31 -0.65
C ALA A 13 16.07 -8.22 0.08
N ALA A 14 15.86 -8.52 1.37
CA ALA A 14 16.83 -9.24 2.19
C ALA A 14 16.57 -10.75 2.36
N ALA A 15 15.49 -11.32 1.75
CA ALA A 15 15.25 -12.76 1.79
C ALA A 15 15.97 -13.45 0.63
N GLY A 16 17.28 -13.71 0.84
CA GLY A 16 18.16 -14.30 -0.16
C GLY A 16 17.81 -15.73 -0.57
N LEU A 17 17.98 -15.98 -1.79
CA LEU A 17 18.58 -17.06 -2.60
C LEU A 17 18.83 -18.42 -1.89
N GLY A 18 17.80 -19.05 -1.36
CA GLY A 18 18.03 -20.38 -0.81
C GLY A 18 16.77 -21.20 -0.60
N ALA A 19 16.17 -21.68 -1.66
CA ALA A 19 15.05 -22.61 -1.79
C ALA A 19 13.90 -21.95 -2.56
N CYS A 20 13.97 -22.06 -3.86
CA CYS A 20 13.17 -21.26 -4.81
C CYS A 20 11.65 -21.31 -4.63
N GLU A 21 11.10 -22.36 -4.06
CA GLU A 21 9.64 -22.50 -3.90
C GLU A 21 9.15 -21.84 -2.60
N LYS A 22 9.84 -22.08 -1.49
CA LYS A 22 9.51 -21.45 -0.20
C LYS A 22 9.75 -19.93 -0.17
N ALA A 23 10.71 -19.45 -0.97
CA ALA A 23 10.98 -18.02 -1.07
C ALA A 23 9.84 -17.26 -1.77
N ALA A 24 9.22 -17.84 -2.80
CA ALA A 24 8.09 -17.22 -3.49
C ALA A 24 6.85 -17.13 -2.58
N ASP A 25 6.56 -18.18 -1.83
CA ASP A 25 5.42 -18.18 -0.92
C ASP A 25 5.63 -17.18 0.23
N THR A 26 6.84 -17.11 0.77
CA THR A 26 7.18 -16.10 1.79
C THR A 26 7.08 -14.66 1.26
N VAL A 27 7.47 -14.43 0.00
CA VAL A 27 7.34 -13.09 -0.62
C VAL A 27 5.88 -12.73 -0.83
N LYS A 28 5.05 -13.67 -1.25
CA LYS A 28 3.60 -13.46 -1.41
C LYS A 28 2.96 -13.14 -0.06
N GLU A 29 3.20 -13.95 0.95
CA GLU A 29 2.66 -13.74 2.30
C GLU A 29 3.05 -12.37 2.87
N LYS A 30 4.31 -11.98 2.77
CA LYS A 30 4.77 -10.66 3.23
C LYS A 30 4.22 -9.51 2.38
N ALA A 31 3.98 -9.72 1.10
CA ALA A 31 3.36 -8.72 0.24
C ALA A 31 1.88 -8.51 0.59
N ASP A 32 1.16 -9.58 0.89
CA ASP A 32 -0.22 -9.52 1.35
C ASP A 32 -0.33 -8.87 2.74
N ASP A 33 0.55 -9.21 3.69
CA ASP A 33 0.64 -8.54 4.99
C ASP A 33 0.92 -7.04 4.86
N ALA A 34 1.81 -6.65 3.94
CA ALA A 34 2.11 -5.25 3.68
C ALA A 34 0.91 -4.50 3.08
N LYS A 35 0.13 -5.15 2.23
CA LYS A 35 -1.11 -4.61 1.68
C LYS A 35 -2.14 -4.37 2.77
N GLU A 36 -2.41 -5.36 3.62
CA GLU A 36 -3.33 -5.25 4.73
C GLU A 36 -2.92 -4.13 5.71
N ALA A 37 -1.62 -4.00 6.00
CA ALA A 37 -1.11 -2.93 6.84
C ALA A 37 -1.33 -1.54 6.23
N VAL A 38 -1.14 -1.38 4.92
CA VAL A 38 -1.41 -0.11 4.21
C VAL A 38 -2.90 0.21 4.21
N GLU A 39 -3.75 -0.79 4.00
CA GLU A 39 -5.21 -0.62 4.06
C GLU A 39 -5.65 -0.14 5.45
N ALA A 40 -5.21 -0.82 6.50
CA ALA A 40 -5.54 -0.45 7.88
C ALA A 40 -5.05 0.95 8.25
N GLN A 41 -3.84 1.32 7.85
CA GLN A 41 -3.30 2.66 8.07
C GLN A 41 -4.05 3.73 7.27
N SER A 42 -4.44 3.43 6.05
CA SER A 42 -5.19 4.35 5.19
C SER A 42 -6.57 4.65 5.77
N GLU A 43 -7.28 3.62 6.21
CA GLU A 43 -8.60 3.79 6.84
C GLU A 43 -8.50 4.55 8.18
N LYS A 44 -7.49 4.25 8.99
CA LYS A 44 -7.23 4.97 10.24
C LYS A 44 -6.91 6.44 9.99
N ALA A 45 -6.04 6.74 9.04
CA ALA A 45 -5.69 8.12 8.67
C ALA A 45 -6.91 8.90 8.16
N LYS A 46 -7.78 8.26 7.38
CA LYS A 46 -9.04 8.83 6.91
C LYS A 46 -10.00 9.15 8.04
N ALA A 47 -10.15 8.24 9.01
CA ALA A 47 -11.01 8.44 10.17
C ALA A 47 -10.49 9.57 11.06
N GLU A 48 -9.20 9.60 11.39
CA GLU A 48 -8.57 10.64 12.19
C GLU A 48 -8.64 12.02 11.50
N ALA A 49 -8.46 12.06 10.18
CA ALA A 49 -8.59 13.31 9.43
C ALA A 49 -10.02 13.83 9.42
N ALA A 50 -11.00 12.96 9.23
CA ALA A 50 -12.42 13.33 9.28
C ALA A 50 -12.81 13.91 10.65
N GLU A 51 -12.40 13.28 11.73
CA GLU A 51 -12.64 13.77 13.09
C GLU A 51 -12.04 15.15 13.34
N LYS A 52 -10.79 15.35 12.91
CA LYS A 52 -10.12 16.66 13.03
C LYS A 52 -10.78 17.75 12.19
N ILE A 53 -11.28 17.40 11.02
CA ILE A 53 -12.04 18.32 10.16
C ILE A 53 -13.35 18.72 10.82
N ASP A 54 -14.09 17.77 11.42
CA ASP A 54 -15.32 18.05 12.12
C ASP A 54 -15.10 18.95 13.35
N GLN A 55 -14.06 18.68 14.15
CA GLN A 55 -13.68 19.54 15.28
C GLN A 55 -13.29 20.95 14.82
N ALA A 56 -12.56 21.07 13.72
CA ALA A 56 -12.17 22.37 13.15
C ALA A 56 -13.39 23.14 12.64
N LYS A 57 -14.34 22.45 12.03
CA LYS A 57 -15.62 22.99 11.56
C LYS A 57 -16.43 23.56 12.72
N GLU A 58 -16.61 22.78 13.79
CA GLU A 58 -17.36 23.20 14.97
C GLU A 58 -16.76 24.48 15.59
N LYS A 59 -15.45 24.50 15.81
CA LYS A 59 -14.77 25.69 16.33
C LYS A 59 -14.88 26.91 15.41
N ALA A 60 -14.82 26.70 14.10
CA ALA A 60 -14.94 27.80 13.14
C ALA A 60 -16.37 28.35 13.07
N GLN A 61 -17.39 27.52 13.22
CA GLN A 61 -18.79 27.94 13.30
C GLN A 61 -19.09 28.70 14.59
N GLU A 62 -18.51 28.30 15.71
CA GLU A 62 -18.62 29.04 16.98
C GLU A 62 -17.98 30.43 16.89
N ALA A 63 -16.79 30.52 16.24
CA ALA A 63 -16.04 31.77 16.12
C ALA A 63 -16.65 32.77 15.11
N ALA A 64 -17.27 32.26 14.04
CA ALA A 64 -17.78 33.06 12.94
C ALA A 64 -19.07 32.48 12.33
N PRO A 65 -20.21 32.60 13.03
CA PRO A 65 -21.48 32.00 12.58
C PRO A 65 -21.95 32.52 11.22
N ALA A 66 -21.58 33.73 10.84
CA ALA A 66 -21.90 34.28 9.53
C ALA A 66 -21.18 33.64 8.37
N ALA A 67 -20.09 32.90 8.64
CA ALA A 67 -19.32 32.16 7.66
C ALA A 67 -19.61 30.63 7.63
N ALA A 68 -20.60 30.18 8.36
CA ALA A 68 -20.92 28.77 8.57
C ALA A 68 -21.02 27.97 7.25
N ALA A 69 -21.74 28.51 6.26
CA ALA A 69 -21.90 27.84 4.96
C ALA A 69 -20.58 27.68 4.19
N ALA A 70 -19.67 28.64 4.30
CA ALA A 70 -18.34 28.54 3.69
C ALA A 70 -17.48 27.50 4.42
N VAL A 71 -17.56 27.45 5.74
CA VAL A 71 -16.85 26.46 6.58
C VAL A 71 -17.35 25.06 6.27
N ASP A 72 -18.66 24.84 6.13
CA ASP A 72 -19.24 23.56 5.74
C ASP A 72 -18.70 23.08 4.39
N SER A 73 -18.73 23.95 3.37
CA SER A 73 -18.22 23.62 2.05
C SER A 73 -16.71 23.30 2.05
N MET A 74 -15.92 23.99 2.85
CA MET A 74 -14.49 23.70 3.00
C MET A 74 -14.23 22.38 3.72
N ALA A 75 -15.01 22.07 4.75
CA ALA A 75 -14.91 20.81 5.48
C ALA A 75 -15.24 19.60 4.57
N ASP A 76 -16.31 19.71 3.79
CA ASP A 76 -16.69 18.65 2.84
C ASP A 76 -15.60 18.43 1.78
N LYS A 77 -15.07 19.49 1.20
CA LYS A 77 -13.94 19.38 0.23
C LYS A 77 -12.68 18.78 0.86
N ALA A 78 -12.39 19.10 2.12
CA ALA A 78 -11.26 18.52 2.82
C ALA A 78 -11.45 17.01 3.10
N LYS A 79 -12.66 16.58 3.44
CA LYS A 79 -13.00 15.17 3.59
C LYS A 79 -12.87 14.41 2.28
N ASP A 80 -13.39 14.96 1.19
CA ASP A 80 -13.29 14.36 -0.14
C ASP A 80 -11.82 14.24 -0.60
N ALA A 81 -11.02 15.29 -0.41
CA ALA A 81 -9.61 15.25 -0.73
C ALA A 81 -8.84 14.19 0.09
N THR A 82 -9.17 14.05 1.37
CA THR A 82 -8.58 13.01 2.23
C THR A 82 -8.98 11.61 1.78
N ALA A 83 -10.25 11.41 1.43
CA ALA A 83 -10.74 10.13 0.94
C ALA A 83 -10.07 9.75 -0.40
N ASN A 84 -9.92 10.69 -1.31
CA ASN A 84 -9.25 10.48 -2.59
C ASN A 84 -7.77 10.13 -2.38
N ALA A 85 -7.06 10.86 -1.54
CA ALA A 85 -5.66 10.56 -1.22
C ALA A 85 -5.47 9.17 -0.59
N ALA A 86 -6.40 8.75 0.27
CA ALA A 86 -6.39 7.41 0.85
C ALA A 86 -6.59 6.33 -0.22
N ASN A 87 -7.53 6.53 -1.14
CA ASN A 87 -7.80 5.60 -2.22
C ASN A 87 -6.61 5.49 -3.20
N GLU A 88 -6.00 6.61 -3.59
CA GLU A 88 -4.79 6.62 -4.41
C GLU A 88 -3.63 5.87 -3.75
N THR A 89 -3.49 6.00 -2.43
CA THR A 89 -2.47 5.27 -1.67
C THR A 89 -2.73 3.76 -1.70
N LYS A 90 -3.97 3.33 -1.55
CA LYS A 90 -4.35 1.90 -1.66
C LYS A 90 -4.06 1.36 -3.06
N GLU A 91 -4.48 2.05 -4.12
CA GLU A 91 -4.21 1.63 -5.49
C GLU A 91 -2.70 1.55 -5.80
N ALA A 92 -1.92 2.49 -5.29
CA ALA A 92 -0.46 2.45 -5.46
C ALA A 92 0.16 1.26 -4.73
N ALA A 93 -0.33 0.92 -3.54
CA ALA A 93 0.11 -0.26 -2.80
C ALA A 93 -0.27 -1.56 -3.53
N ASP A 94 -1.49 -1.68 -4.03
CA ASP A 94 -1.94 -2.84 -4.80
C ASP A 94 -1.05 -3.08 -6.03
N LYS A 95 -0.80 -2.03 -6.81
CA LYS A 95 0.07 -2.12 -7.99
C LYS A 95 1.52 -2.48 -7.64
N ALA A 96 2.01 -2.04 -6.49
CA ALA A 96 3.34 -2.39 -6.01
C ALA A 96 3.42 -3.86 -5.59
N VAL A 97 2.41 -4.35 -4.88
CA VAL A 97 2.29 -5.77 -4.48
C VAL A 97 2.23 -6.67 -5.70
N ASP A 98 1.38 -6.36 -6.67
CA ASP A 98 1.24 -7.14 -7.92
C ASP A 98 2.57 -7.25 -8.68
N LYS A 99 3.32 -6.14 -8.75
CA LYS A 99 4.65 -6.14 -9.39
C LYS A 99 5.66 -7.02 -8.64
N VAL A 100 5.66 -6.98 -7.31
CA VAL A 100 6.56 -7.78 -6.48
C VAL A 100 6.22 -9.26 -6.61
N GLN A 101 4.95 -9.62 -6.56
CA GLN A 101 4.51 -11.00 -6.74
C GLN A 101 4.83 -11.54 -8.14
N GLY A 102 4.64 -10.73 -9.18
CA GLY A 102 5.00 -11.06 -10.54
C GLY A 102 6.50 -11.28 -10.71
N ALA A 103 7.32 -10.40 -10.16
CA ALA A 103 8.77 -10.53 -10.19
C ALA A 103 9.26 -11.77 -9.44
N ALA A 104 8.70 -12.06 -8.28
CA ALA A 104 9.02 -13.26 -7.50
C ALA A 104 8.67 -14.55 -8.26
N SER A 105 7.50 -14.59 -8.89
CA SER A 105 7.05 -15.74 -9.69
C SER A 105 7.97 -15.98 -10.90
N ASN A 106 8.36 -14.91 -11.60
CA ASN A 106 9.28 -15.00 -12.74
C ASN A 106 10.68 -15.46 -12.31
N ALA A 107 11.18 -14.97 -11.17
CA ALA A 107 12.48 -15.39 -10.65
C ALA A 107 12.49 -16.89 -10.29
N VAL A 108 11.41 -17.39 -9.70
CA VAL A 108 11.26 -18.82 -9.38
C VAL A 108 11.20 -19.65 -10.66
N GLN A 109 10.46 -19.22 -11.67
CA GLN A 109 10.38 -19.95 -12.94
C GLN A 109 11.75 -20.00 -13.64
N SER A 110 12.45 -18.87 -13.70
CA SER A 110 13.80 -18.81 -14.27
C SER A 110 14.79 -19.73 -13.54
N ALA A 111 14.69 -19.81 -12.21
CA ALA A 111 15.51 -20.71 -11.41
C ALA A 111 15.19 -22.19 -11.69
N LYS A 112 13.92 -22.54 -11.84
CA LYS A 112 13.48 -23.90 -12.20
C LYS A 112 14.00 -24.29 -13.58
N ASP A 113 13.92 -23.39 -14.55
CA ASP A 113 14.40 -23.65 -15.93
C ASP A 113 15.92 -23.80 -15.97
N ALA A 114 16.68 -23.09 -15.13
CA ALA A 114 18.11 -23.20 -15.02
C ALA A 114 18.60 -24.52 -14.38
N VAL A 115 17.77 -25.13 -13.54
CA VAL A 115 18.07 -26.38 -12.82
C VAL A 115 17.58 -27.63 -13.60
N ALA A 116 16.81 -27.45 -14.66
CA ALA A 116 16.33 -28.55 -15.47
C ALA A 116 17.54 -29.36 -16.03
N PRO A 117 17.59 -30.69 -15.83
CA PRO A 117 18.70 -31.50 -16.31
C PRO A 117 18.78 -31.41 -17.84
N PRO A 118 20.00 -31.40 -18.43
CA PRO A 118 20.15 -31.42 -19.88
C PRO A 118 19.44 -32.64 -20.44
N ALA A 119 18.67 -32.41 -21.51
CA ALA A 119 17.97 -33.48 -22.19
C ALA A 119 18.97 -34.60 -22.51
N ALA A 120 18.66 -35.83 -22.11
CA ALA A 120 19.50 -36.97 -22.38
C ALA A 120 19.73 -37.11 -23.92
N PRO A 121 20.94 -37.36 -24.40
CA PRO A 121 21.16 -37.54 -25.82
C PRO A 121 20.29 -38.69 -26.30
N THR A 122 19.50 -38.45 -27.30
CA THR A 122 18.72 -39.48 -28.03
C THR A 122 19.69 -40.43 -28.71
N PRO A 123 19.50 -41.75 -28.59
CA PRO A 123 20.36 -42.75 -29.23
C PRO A 123 20.29 -42.69 -30.75
#